data_a9181e37cf3f3e3f9a8501f0477a3735
#
_entry.id   a9181e37cf3f3e3f9a8501f0477a3735
#
_cell.length_a   1.000
_cell.length_b   1.000
_cell.length_c   1.000
_cell.angle_alpha   90.00
_cell.angle_beta   90.00
_cell.angle_gamma   90.00
#
_symmetry.space_group_name_H-M   'P 1'
#
loop_
_entity.id
_entity.type
_entity.pdbx_description
1 polymer ?
#
loop_
_entity_poly.entity_id
_entity_poly.type
_entity_poly.pdbx_seq_one_letter_code
_entity_poly.pdbx_strand_id
1 'polypeptide(L)'
;MSFLRTLTLTLAALVAFPALAQQKLVPAQSEIVFVSRQMGVPVEGRFKKFDAQIAFDPAKPATSKIAFTVDTGSASLGVPETDAELPKPVWFNVPKFPQASFQSTAVKGLGGGKFEVTGKLTIKGNSHDVLVPVQLTQSGATTTAAGSFTIKRLVFKIGEAEWSDTSMVADDVQVKFKLALTGVGKL
;
A
#
# COMPACT_ATOMS: atom_id res chain seq x y z
N MET A 1 59.53 40.31 -28.90
CA MET A 1 58.72 39.12 -29.17
C MET A 1 57.87 38.86 -27.94
N SER A 2 56.63 39.40 -27.92
CA SER A 2 55.71 39.25 -26.78
C SER A 2 54.68 38.18 -27.12
N PHE A 3 54.67 37.10 -26.37
CA PHE A 3 53.67 36.04 -26.46
C PHE A 3 52.49 36.37 -25.54
N LEU A 4 51.37 36.76 -26.15
CA LEU A 4 50.08 36.93 -25.47
C LEU A 4 49.42 35.54 -25.25
N ARG A 5 49.37 35.08 -24.01
CA ARG A 5 48.63 33.85 -23.63
C ARG A 5 47.19 34.19 -23.35
N THR A 6 46.32 33.84 -24.27
CA THR A 6 44.84 33.90 -24.10
C THR A 6 44.39 32.80 -23.14
N LEU A 7 43.88 33.18 -21.97
CA LEU A 7 43.31 32.27 -20.96
C LEU A 7 41.83 32.12 -21.28
N THR A 8 41.44 31.00 -21.87
CA THR A 8 40.02 30.63 -22.11
C THR A 8 39.41 30.11 -20.82
N LEU A 9 38.52 30.90 -20.24
CA LEU A 9 37.74 30.53 -19.04
C LEU A 9 36.53 29.68 -19.49
N THR A 10 36.58 28.38 -19.30
CA THR A 10 35.48 27.46 -19.59
C THR A 10 34.47 27.50 -18.42
N LEU A 11 33.34 28.16 -18.63
CA LEU A 11 32.22 28.21 -17.67
C LEU A 11 31.47 26.87 -17.71
N ALA A 12 31.74 26.00 -16.74
CA ALA A 12 30.98 24.75 -16.55
C ALA A 12 29.62 25.10 -15.94
N ALA A 13 28.57 25.07 -16.76
CA ALA A 13 27.19 25.17 -16.27
C ALA A 13 26.84 23.92 -15.48
N LEU A 14 26.73 24.03 -14.16
CA LEU A 14 26.15 23.00 -13.31
C LEU A 14 24.66 22.89 -13.64
N VAL A 15 24.27 21.86 -14.36
CA VAL A 15 22.84 21.49 -14.52
C VAL A 15 22.41 20.86 -13.22
N ALA A 16 21.74 21.62 -12.36
CA ALA A 16 21.06 21.11 -11.17
C ALA A 16 19.85 20.29 -11.63
N PHE A 17 19.97 18.96 -11.61
CA PHE A 17 18.79 18.10 -11.72
C PHE A 17 17.92 18.31 -10.47
N PRO A 18 16.61 18.58 -10.62
CA PRO A 18 15.73 18.62 -9.47
C PRO A 18 15.77 17.23 -8.81
N ALA A 19 16.29 17.16 -7.61
CA ALA A 19 16.20 15.97 -6.78
C ALA A 19 14.70 15.75 -6.49
N LEU A 20 14.08 14.75 -7.12
CA LEU A 20 12.74 14.34 -6.77
C LEU A 20 12.78 13.96 -5.29
N ALA A 21 12.04 14.69 -4.47
CA ALA A 21 11.95 14.36 -3.05
C ALA A 21 11.48 12.91 -2.91
N GLN A 22 12.23 12.12 -2.14
CA GLN A 22 11.89 10.72 -1.92
C GLN A 22 10.50 10.65 -1.27
N GLN A 23 9.57 9.96 -1.92
CA GLN A 23 8.23 9.78 -1.39
C GLN A 23 8.28 8.83 -0.21
N LYS A 24 7.62 9.20 0.89
CA LYS A 24 7.64 8.42 2.13
C LYS A 24 6.23 8.28 2.69
N LEU A 25 5.95 7.09 3.17
CA LEU A 25 4.80 6.83 4.03
C LEU A 25 5.06 7.46 5.42
N VAL A 26 4.02 8.02 6.03
CA VAL A 26 4.00 8.51 7.41
C VAL A 26 3.14 7.55 8.24
N PRO A 27 3.70 6.48 8.83
CA PRO A 27 2.92 5.41 9.47
C PRO A 27 2.03 5.93 10.61
N ALA A 28 2.50 6.89 11.40
CA ALA A 28 1.75 7.47 12.52
C ALA A 28 0.46 8.21 12.09
N GLN A 29 0.32 8.55 10.81
CA GLN A 29 -0.85 9.22 10.23
C GLN A 29 -1.57 8.33 9.20
N SER A 30 -1.25 7.03 9.21
CA SER A 30 -1.72 6.07 8.24
C SER A 30 -2.40 4.90 8.93
N GLU A 31 -3.39 4.32 8.26
CA GLU A 31 -4.11 3.16 8.76
C GLU A 31 -4.47 2.19 7.63
N ILE A 32 -4.47 0.91 7.95
CA ILE A 32 -5.02 -0.17 7.13
C ILE A 32 -5.98 -0.96 8.01
N VAL A 33 -7.24 -0.99 7.60
CA VAL A 33 -8.35 -1.62 8.31
C VAL A 33 -8.94 -2.70 7.41
N PHE A 34 -9.34 -3.81 7.99
CA PHE A 34 -10.14 -4.82 7.31
C PHE A 34 -11.46 -5.04 8.05
N VAL A 35 -12.53 -5.27 7.29
CA VAL A 35 -13.85 -5.57 7.83
C VAL A 35 -14.30 -6.91 7.28
N SER A 36 -14.39 -7.90 8.15
CA SER A 36 -15.04 -9.17 7.86
C SER A 36 -16.47 -9.19 8.40
N ARG A 37 -17.22 -10.25 8.13
CA ARG A 37 -18.53 -10.48 8.74
C ARG A 37 -18.55 -11.85 9.38
N GLN A 38 -18.93 -11.91 10.64
CA GLN A 38 -19.12 -13.16 11.39
C GLN A 38 -20.62 -13.30 11.68
N MET A 39 -21.24 -14.35 11.14
CA MET A 39 -22.71 -14.56 11.22
C MET A 39 -23.49 -13.30 10.84
N GLY A 40 -23.04 -12.59 9.78
CA GLY A 40 -23.65 -11.35 9.30
C GLY A 40 -23.22 -10.07 10.06
N VAL A 41 -22.59 -10.18 11.23
CA VAL A 41 -22.16 -9.02 12.03
C VAL A 41 -20.80 -8.53 11.55
N PRO A 42 -20.62 -7.22 11.25
CA PRO A 42 -19.32 -6.67 10.88
C PRO A 42 -18.34 -6.75 12.05
N VAL A 43 -17.13 -7.26 11.76
CA VAL A 43 -16.01 -7.31 12.68
C VAL A 43 -14.86 -6.56 12.03
N GLU A 44 -14.46 -5.47 12.65
CA GLU A 44 -13.36 -4.63 12.17
C GLU A 44 -12.05 -5.03 12.84
N GLY A 45 -10.99 -5.12 12.05
CA GLY A 45 -9.63 -5.30 12.50
C GLY A 45 -8.70 -4.35 11.78
N ARG A 46 -7.47 -4.26 12.27
CA ARG A 46 -6.43 -3.39 11.69
C ARG A 46 -5.08 -4.05 11.68
N PHE A 47 -4.23 -3.60 10.77
CA PHE A 47 -2.81 -3.92 10.80
C PHE A 47 -2.05 -2.75 11.44
N LYS A 48 -1.23 -3.06 12.46
CA LYS A 48 -0.48 -2.05 13.23
C LYS A 48 0.89 -1.74 12.63
N LYS A 49 1.41 -2.63 11.72
CA LYS A 49 2.73 -2.48 11.11
C LYS A 49 2.65 -2.73 9.60
N PHE A 50 3.05 -1.74 8.85
CA PHE A 50 3.13 -1.79 7.38
C PHE A 50 4.13 -0.75 6.88
N ASP A 51 4.62 -0.94 5.66
CA ASP A 51 5.53 -0.03 4.98
C ASP A 51 5.20 0.07 3.50
N ALA A 52 5.70 1.09 2.85
CA ALA A 52 5.50 1.33 1.43
C ALA A 52 6.74 1.89 0.75
N GLN A 53 6.99 1.39 -0.44
CA GLN A 53 7.93 1.98 -1.40
C GLN A 53 7.11 2.57 -2.54
N ILE A 54 7.20 3.89 -2.72
CA ILE A 54 6.35 4.63 -3.64
C ILE A 54 7.23 5.47 -4.56
N ALA A 55 7.03 5.30 -5.85
CA ALA A 55 7.51 6.17 -6.92
C ALA A 55 6.28 6.53 -7.75
N PHE A 56 5.60 7.60 -7.37
CA PHE A 56 4.34 8.04 -7.97
C PHE A 56 4.47 9.43 -8.57
N ASP A 57 4.14 9.56 -9.86
CA ASP A 57 4.06 10.84 -10.56
C ASP A 57 2.60 11.10 -10.95
N PRO A 58 1.92 12.08 -10.33
CA PRO A 58 0.55 12.42 -10.67
C PRO A 58 0.36 12.83 -12.13
N ALA A 59 1.38 13.42 -12.75
CA ALA A 59 1.35 13.82 -14.16
C ALA A 59 1.59 12.68 -15.12
N LYS A 60 2.25 11.61 -14.64
CA LYS A 60 2.59 10.41 -15.45
C LYS A 60 2.26 9.12 -14.68
N PRO A 61 1.00 8.90 -14.29
CA PRO A 61 0.63 7.78 -13.42
C PRO A 61 1.02 6.41 -13.99
N ALA A 62 1.02 6.24 -15.31
CA ALA A 62 1.40 4.98 -15.94
C ALA A 62 2.86 4.55 -15.68
N THR A 63 3.76 5.47 -15.31
CA THR A 63 5.15 5.16 -14.96
C THR A 63 5.35 4.87 -13.47
N SER A 64 4.32 5.04 -12.67
CA SER A 64 4.38 4.90 -11.22
C SER A 64 4.61 3.45 -10.80
N LYS A 65 5.33 3.28 -9.69
CA LYS A 65 5.57 2.00 -9.02
C LYS A 65 5.20 2.12 -7.55
N ILE A 66 4.36 1.21 -7.09
CA ILE A 66 3.84 1.21 -5.72
C ILE A 66 4.01 -0.20 -5.19
N ALA A 67 4.70 -0.34 -4.07
CA ALA A 67 4.83 -1.58 -3.34
C ALA A 67 4.47 -1.36 -1.88
N PHE A 68 3.66 -2.26 -1.33
CA PHE A 68 3.30 -2.30 0.08
C PHE A 68 3.72 -3.61 0.71
N THR A 69 4.13 -3.54 1.96
CA THR A 69 4.39 -4.69 2.82
C THR A 69 3.64 -4.51 4.12
N VAL A 70 2.92 -5.53 4.53
CA VAL A 70 2.13 -5.56 5.77
C VAL A 70 2.63 -6.71 6.63
N ASP A 71 3.00 -6.43 7.88
CA ASP A 71 3.32 -7.44 8.88
C ASP A 71 2.02 -8.14 9.29
N THR A 72 1.84 -9.40 8.90
CA THR A 72 0.63 -10.18 9.18
C THR A 72 0.46 -10.48 10.67
N GLY A 73 1.57 -10.53 11.43
CA GLY A 73 1.56 -10.66 12.89
C GLY A 73 1.08 -9.40 13.62
N SER A 74 0.95 -8.28 12.90
CA SER A 74 0.42 -7.03 13.47
C SER A 74 -1.11 -6.90 13.37
N ALA A 75 -1.78 -7.91 12.81
CA ALA A 75 -3.25 -7.94 12.71
C ALA A 75 -3.87 -7.98 14.11
N SER A 76 -4.93 -7.19 14.30
CA SER A 76 -5.63 -7.11 15.59
C SER A 76 -7.11 -6.82 15.37
N LEU A 77 -7.95 -7.57 16.06
CA LEU A 77 -9.40 -7.35 16.17
C LEU A 77 -9.74 -6.56 17.47
N GLY A 78 -8.72 -6.19 18.25
CA GLY A 78 -8.89 -5.45 19.50
C GLY A 78 -9.28 -6.30 20.71
N VAL A 79 -9.33 -7.62 20.56
CA VAL A 79 -9.65 -8.59 21.62
C VAL A 79 -8.50 -9.58 21.72
N PRO A 80 -7.76 -9.65 22.86
CA PRO A 80 -6.54 -10.44 22.99
C PRO A 80 -6.72 -11.92 22.63
N GLU A 81 -7.86 -12.52 22.98
CA GLU A 81 -8.16 -13.92 22.73
C GLU A 81 -8.30 -14.21 21.22
N THR A 82 -8.98 -13.34 20.49
CA THR A 82 -9.11 -13.42 19.04
C THR A 82 -7.82 -13.05 18.33
N ASP A 83 -7.08 -12.07 18.84
CA ASP A 83 -5.78 -11.68 18.27
C ASP A 83 -4.77 -12.83 18.34
N ALA A 84 -4.84 -13.67 19.39
CA ALA A 84 -3.98 -14.85 19.52
C ALA A 84 -4.28 -15.96 18.49
N GLU A 85 -5.47 -15.96 17.88
CA GLU A 85 -5.82 -16.93 16.82
C GLU A 85 -5.25 -16.51 15.46
N LEU A 86 -5.16 -15.21 15.16
CA LEU A 86 -4.78 -14.72 13.84
C LEU A 86 -3.41 -15.23 13.34
N PRO A 87 -2.37 -15.42 14.18
CA PRO A 87 -1.09 -15.97 13.75
C PRO A 87 -1.10 -17.45 13.38
N LYS A 88 -2.14 -18.21 13.78
CA LYS A 88 -2.21 -19.67 13.60
C LYS A 88 -2.27 -20.09 12.12
N PRO A 89 -1.90 -21.35 11.82
CA PRO A 89 -1.89 -21.87 10.44
C PRO A 89 -3.21 -21.75 9.69
N VAL A 90 -4.33 -21.87 10.36
CA VAL A 90 -5.68 -21.76 9.77
C VAL A 90 -5.99 -20.32 9.32
N TRP A 91 -5.38 -19.31 9.94
CA TRP A 91 -5.52 -17.90 9.58
C TRP A 91 -4.32 -17.40 8.76
N PHE A 92 -3.50 -16.51 9.30
CA PHE A 92 -2.36 -15.92 8.55
C PHE A 92 -1.13 -16.82 8.47
N ASN A 93 -0.98 -17.80 9.37
CA ASN A 93 0.21 -18.66 9.46
C ASN A 93 1.50 -17.83 9.52
N VAL A 94 1.52 -16.88 10.46
CA VAL A 94 2.59 -15.88 10.59
C VAL A 94 3.99 -16.49 10.65
N PRO A 95 4.24 -17.62 11.35
CA PRO A 95 5.58 -18.23 11.35
C PRO A 95 6.11 -18.58 9.96
N LYS A 96 5.21 -18.92 9.02
CA LYS A 96 5.59 -19.28 7.64
C LYS A 96 5.45 -18.09 6.68
N PHE A 97 4.50 -17.20 6.94
CA PHE A 97 4.16 -16.07 6.08
C PHE A 97 4.04 -14.78 6.90
N PRO A 98 5.17 -14.26 7.40
CA PRO A 98 5.16 -13.10 8.30
C PRO A 98 4.70 -11.81 7.61
N GLN A 99 4.65 -11.80 6.27
CA GLN A 99 4.29 -10.62 5.50
C GLN A 99 3.26 -10.93 4.42
N ALA A 100 2.35 -9.98 4.21
CA ALA A 100 1.59 -9.82 3.00
C ALA A 100 2.19 -8.69 2.16
N SER A 101 2.06 -8.76 0.84
CA SER A 101 2.62 -7.74 -0.06
C SER A 101 1.66 -7.39 -1.18
N PHE A 102 1.75 -6.15 -1.64
CA PHE A 102 1.11 -5.68 -2.85
C PHE A 102 2.15 -5.02 -3.76
N GLN A 103 2.08 -5.31 -5.05
CA GLN A 103 2.92 -4.67 -6.06
C GLN A 103 2.06 -4.20 -7.23
N SER A 104 2.10 -2.90 -7.53
CA SER A 104 1.36 -2.36 -8.67
C SER A 104 1.90 -2.91 -10.00
N THR A 105 0.99 -3.24 -10.89
CA THR A 105 1.28 -3.58 -12.30
C THR A 105 0.89 -2.46 -13.24
N ALA A 106 -0.14 -1.69 -12.89
CA ALA A 106 -0.58 -0.52 -13.64
C ALA A 106 -1.19 0.54 -12.71
N VAL A 107 -1.02 1.82 -13.07
CA VAL A 107 -1.67 2.96 -12.42
C VAL A 107 -2.32 3.80 -13.47
N LYS A 108 -3.63 4.07 -13.35
CA LYS A 108 -4.42 4.87 -14.27
C LYS A 108 -5.02 6.06 -13.54
N GLY A 109 -4.78 7.26 -14.06
CA GLY A 109 -5.44 8.49 -13.60
C GLY A 109 -6.84 8.64 -14.19
N LEU A 110 -7.81 9.01 -13.36
CA LEU A 110 -9.22 9.23 -13.75
C LEU A 110 -9.62 10.71 -13.66
N GLY A 111 -8.67 11.57 -13.25
CA GLY A 111 -8.93 12.99 -12.98
C GLY A 111 -9.51 13.26 -11.60
N GLY A 112 -9.44 14.53 -11.16
CA GLY A 112 -9.96 14.95 -9.85
C GLY A 112 -9.32 14.25 -8.66
N GLY A 113 -8.02 13.87 -8.77
CA GLY A 113 -7.31 13.14 -7.72
C GLY A 113 -7.70 11.65 -7.60
N LYS A 114 -8.48 11.12 -8.55
CA LYS A 114 -8.91 9.71 -8.57
C LYS A 114 -7.97 8.88 -9.43
N PHE A 115 -7.61 7.69 -8.92
CA PHE A 115 -6.74 6.74 -9.60
C PHE A 115 -7.28 5.32 -9.44
N GLU A 116 -6.96 4.49 -10.40
CA GLU A 116 -7.08 3.03 -10.32
C GLU A 116 -5.68 2.43 -10.30
N VAL A 117 -5.39 1.64 -9.27
CA VAL A 117 -4.13 0.92 -9.13
C VAL A 117 -4.43 -0.57 -9.27
N THR A 118 -4.01 -1.16 -10.38
CA THR A 118 -4.03 -2.62 -10.55
C THR A 118 -2.72 -3.18 -10.03
N GLY A 119 -2.77 -4.31 -9.35
CA GLY A 119 -1.57 -4.93 -8.81
C GLY A 119 -1.80 -6.35 -8.33
N LYS A 120 -0.70 -6.97 -7.97
CA LYS A 120 -0.67 -8.32 -7.42
C LYS A 120 -0.61 -8.25 -5.89
N LEU A 121 -1.66 -8.75 -5.25
CA LEU A 121 -1.74 -8.92 -3.79
C LEU A 121 -1.34 -10.35 -3.45
N THR A 122 -0.39 -10.49 -2.54
CA THR A 122 0.07 -11.80 -2.05
C THR A 122 -0.17 -11.89 -0.55
N ILE A 123 -0.96 -12.87 -0.13
CA ILE A 123 -1.22 -13.16 1.29
C ILE A 123 -1.04 -14.67 1.48
N LYS A 124 -0.37 -15.08 2.57
CA LYS A 124 -0.17 -16.50 2.92
C LYS A 124 0.37 -17.33 1.73
N GLY A 125 1.26 -16.72 0.92
CA GLY A 125 1.88 -17.32 -0.26
C GLY A 125 0.99 -17.44 -1.50
N ASN A 126 -0.27 -17.01 -1.45
CA ASN A 126 -1.19 -17.02 -2.60
C ASN A 126 -1.26 -15.61 -3.19
N SER A 127 -1.13 -15.49 -4.52
CA SER A 127 -1.09 -14.21 -5.23
C SER A 127 -2.28 -14.08 -6.17
N HIS A 128 -2.99 -12.96 -6.07
CA HIS A 128 -4.12 -12.65 -6.95
C HIS A 128 -4.05 -11.20 -7.42
N ASP A 129 -4.55 -10.95 -8.61
CA ASP A 129 -4.66 -9.61 -9.14
C ASP A 129 -5.84 -8.89 -8.49
N VAL A 130 -5.62 -7.65 -8.10
CA VAL A 130 -6.64 -6.79 -7.49
C VAL A 130 -6.63 -5.41 -8.15
N LEU A 131 -7.79 -4.79 -8.22
CA LEU A 131 -7.97 -3.41 -8.63
C LEU A 131 -8.34 -2.59 -7.40
N VAL A 132 -7.55 -1.56 -7.14
CA VAL A 132 -7.67 -0.70 -5.96
C VAL A 132 -8.00 0.71 -6.41
N PRO A 133 -9.23 1.19 -6.18
CA PRO A 133 -9.58 2.59 -6.38
C PRO A 133 -8.94 3.43 -5.27
N VAL A 134 -8.31 4.54 -5.68
CA VAL A 134 -7.60 5.44 -4.77
C VAL A 134 -8.04 6.88 -5.03
N GLN A 135 -8.42 7.59 -3.97
CA GLN A 135 -8.60 9.04 -3.97
C GLN A 135 -7.38 9.68 -3.31
N LEU A 136 -6.72 10.57 -4.02
CA LEU A 136 -5.67 11.43 -3.48
C LEU A 136 -6.24 12.79 -3.14
N THR A 137 -5.85 13.30 -1.98
CA THR A 137 -6.06 14.69 -1.56
C THR A 137 -4.75 15.25 -1.05
N GLN A 138 -4.48 16.54 -1.28
CA GLN A 138 -3.23 17.16 -0.87
C GLN A 138 -3.51 18.38 0.01
N SER A 139 -2.80 18.46 1.14
CA SER A 139 -2.84 19.58 2.06
C SER A 139 -1.41 19.91 2.47
N GLY A 140 -0.92 21.07 2.01
CA GLY A 140 0.48 21.45 2.19
C GLY A 140 1.44 20.42 1.58
N ALA A 141 2.38 19.92 2.38
CA ALA A 141 3.37 18.92 1.96
C ALA A 141 2.88 17.45 2.10
N THR A 142 1.67 17.25 2.63
CA THR A 142 1.11 15.92 2.88
C THR A 142 0.06 15.58 1.83
N THR A 143 0.22 14.42 1.20
CA THR A 143 -0.79 13.81 0.32
C THR A 143 -1.43 12.64 1.06
N THR A 144 -2.75 12.65 1.15
CA THR A 144 -3.52 11.53 1.70
C THR A 144 -4.04 10.67 0.55
N ALA A 145 -3.69 9.37 0.57
CA ALA A 145 -4.25 8.36 -0.31
C ALA A 145 -5.27 7.54 0.48
N ALA A 146 -6.52 7.55 0.05
CA ALA A 146 -7.59 6.79 0.68
C ALA A 146 -8.32 5.92 -0.36
N GLY A 147 -8.75 4.74 0.07
CA GLY A 147 -9.47 3.83 -0.78
C GLY A 147 -10.01 2.62 -0.05
N SER A 148 -10.81 1.84 -0.76
CA SER A 148 -11.27 0.54 -0.28
C SER A 148 -11.49 -0.42 -1.43
N PHE A 149 -11.25 -1.72 -1.17
CA PHE A 149 -11.51 -2.80 -2.10
C PHE A 149 -11.90 -4.06 -1.33
N THR A 150 -12.50 -5.02 -2.01
CA THR A 150 -12.91 -6.27 -1.39
C THR A 150 -12.02 -7.40 -1.89
N ILE A 151 -11.62 -8.27 -0.98
CA ILE A 151 -10.94 -9.52 -1.29
C ILE A 151 -11.83 -10.71 -0.88
N LYS A 152 -11.62 -11.85 -1.51
CA LYS A 152 -12.12 -13.15 -1.10
C LYS A 152 -11.08 -13.81 -0.21
N ARG A 153 -11.35 -14.00 1.11
CA ARG A 153 -10.35 -14.54 2.03
C ARG A 153 -9.92 -15.96 1.70
N LEU A 154 -10.84 -16.77 1.17
CA LEU A 154 -10.58 -18.19 0.90
C LEU A 154 -9.61 -18.41 -0.28
N VAL A 155 -9.56 -17.51 -1.28
CA VAL A 155 -8.55 -17.62 -2.35
C VAL A 155 -7.13 -17.40 -1.83
N PHE A 156 -6.99 -16.71 -0.69
CA PHE A 156 -5.72 -16.54 0.03
C PHE A 156 -5.53 -17.59 1.14
N LYS A 157 -6.41 -18.57 1.24
CA LYS A 157 -6.39 -19.61 2.29
C LYS A 157 -6.42 -19.06 3.71
N ILE A 158 -7.16 -17.99 3.93
CA ILE A 158 -7.37 -17.39 5.25
C ILE A 158 -8.67 -17.93 5.82
N GLY A 159 -8.62 -18.58 7.00
CA GLY A 159 -9.76 -19.24 7.62
C GLY A 159 -10.13 -20.53 6.87
N GLU A 160 -9.21 -21.48 6.86
CA GLU A 160 -9.41 -22.82 6.29
C GLU A 160 -10.07 -23.76 7.32
N ALA A 161 -10.28 -25.01 6.94
CA ALA A 161 -10.91 -26.08 7.72
C ALA A 161 -12.31 -25.64 8.22
N GLU A 162 -12.56 -25.71 9.52
CA GLU A 162 -13.83 -25.33 10.15
C GLU A 162 -14.28 -23.87 9.85
N TRP A 163 -13.33 -22.97 9.54
CA TRP A 163 -13.61 -21.59 9.20
C TRP A 163 -13.91 -21.35 7.72
N SER A 164 -13.89 -22.39 6.89
CA SER A 164 -14.23 -22.28 5.47
C SER A 164 -15.73 -22.09 5.21
N ASP A 165 -16.57 -22.36 6.21
CA ASP A 165 -18.01 -22.10 6.14
C ASP A 165 -18.28 -20.59 6.08
N THR A 166 -18.74 -20.12 4.92
CA THR A 166 -18.98 -18.69 4.66
C THR A 166 -20.24 -18.18 5.34
N SER A 167 -21.09 -19.03 5.91
CA SER A 167 -22.20 -18.63 6.78
C SER A 167 -21.70 -18.19 8.16
N MET A 168 -20.61 -18.78 8.64
CA MET A 168 -19.99 -18.40 9.91
C MET A 168 -19.07 -17.19 9.75
N VAL A 169 -18.17 -17.23 8.76
CA VAL A 169 -17.28 -16.12 8.43
C VAL A 169 -17.37 -15.87 6.93
N ALA A 170 -17.90 -14.73 6.55
CA ALA A 170 -18.08 -14.37 5.15
C ALA A 170 -16.76 -14.43 4.37
N ASP A 171 -16.83 -14.86 3.09
CA ASP A 171 -15.65 -14.89 2.22
C ASP A 171 -15.17 -13.48 1.85
N ASP A 172 -16.10 -12.54 1.71
CA ASP A 172 -15.78 -11.15 1.42
C ASP A 172 -15.19 -10.44 2.64
N VAL A 173 -14.02 -9.86 2.45
CA VAL A 173 -13.36 -8.98 3.42
C VAL A 173 -13.09 -7.64 2.76
N GLN A 174 -13.67 -6.57 3.29
CA GLN A 174 -13.41 -5.22 2.82
C GLN A 174 -12.11 -4.71 3.44
N VAL A 175 -11.16 -4.32 2.61
CA VAL A 175 -9.93 -3.63 3.03
C VAL A 175 -10.11 -2.15 2.78
N LYS A 176 -9.87 -1.34 3.80
CA LYS A 176 -9.91 0.13 3.77
C LYS A 176 -8.54 0.65 4.16
N PHE A 177 -8.11 1.72 3.54
CA PHE A 177 -6.86 2.37 3.91
C PHE A 177 -6.96 3.89 3.82
N LYS A 178 -6.19 4.54 4.68
CA LYS A 178 -5.91 5.96 4.63
C LYS A 178 -4.43 6.14 4.92
N LEU A 179 -3.67 6.58 3.93
CA LEU A 179 -2.22 6.63 3.98
C LEU A 179 -1.76 8.07 3.80
N ALA A 180 -0.97 8.57 4.73
CA ALA A 180 -0.33 9.87 4.65
C ALA A 180 1.04 9.71 3.99
N LEU A 181 1.30 10.49 2.96
CA LEU A 181 2.52 10.46 2.14
C LEU A 181 3.15 11.85 2.12
N THR A 182 4.48 11.88 2.11
CA THR A 182 5.26 13.10 1.84
C THR A 182 6.05 12.96 0.54
N GLY A 183 6.48 14.07 -0.06
CA GLY A 183 7.29 14.05 -1.28
C GLY A 183 6.53 13.75 -2.57
N VAL A 184 5.19 13.64 -2.53
CA VAL A 184 4.36 13.49 -3.73
C VAL A 184 4.27 14.82 -4.45
N GLY A 185 4.42 14.82 -5.78
CA GLY A 185 4.24 15.99 -6.61
C GLY A 185 2.83 16.58 -6.52
N LYS A 186 2.66 17.80 -7.07
CA LYS A 186 1.35 18.46 -7.07
C LYS A 186 0.32 17.63 -7.84
N LEU A 187 -0.87 17.48 -7.26
CA LEU A 187 -2.03 16.79 -7.85
C LEU A 187 -2.71 17.63 -8.91
#